data_33d74b5bf96534ddb8465a6e8e738116
#
_entry.id   33d74b5bf96534ddb8465a6e8e738116
#
_cell.length_a   1.000
_cell.length_b   1.000
_cell.length_c   1.000
_cell.angle_alpha   90.00
_cell.angle_beta   90.00
_cell.angle_gamma   90.00
#
_symmetry.space_group_name_H-M   'P 1'
#
loop_
_entity.id
_entity.type
_entity.pdbx_description
1 polymer ?
#
loop_
_entity_poly.entity_id
_entity_poly.type
_entity_poly.pdbx_seq_one_letter_code
_entity_poly.pdbx_strand_id
1 'polypeptide(L)'
;MKIGSIDLGERPVFLAPMEDVTDISFRLMCKRFGADMVYTEFVSSDALIRSVNKTQQKLNVSDDERPVAIQIYGKDVASMVEAARICEEARPDILDINFGCPVKKVAGKGAGAGMLRNIPLMLEITREVVKAVNIPVTVKTRLGGDADNRVIVDLAEQLQDCGIAALSIHGRTRAQMYTGEADWTLIGAVKNNPRMQIPIIGNGDVTSAEICKQRFEDYGVDAVMIGRASIGRPWIFREVKHYLTTGELLPQEPFSWYLDILKKQVEQSVERLDERRGILHIRRHLAATPLFKGITDFKQTRIAMLRAETVNELFEIMNNIPKKYGISE
;
A
#
# COMPACT_ATOMS: atom_id res chain seq x y z
N MET A 1 -5.65 -18.56 0.46
CA MET A 1 -4.50 -18.13 1.26
C MET A 1 -4.95 -17.70 2.65
N LYS A 2 -4.17 -17.99 3.70
CA LYS A 2 -4.50 -17.57 5.08
C LYS A 2 -3.35 -16.83 5.73
N ILE A 3 -3.67 -15.81 6.54
CA ILE A 3 -2.72 -15.15 7.46
C ILE A 3 -3.26 -15.35 8.86
N GLY A 4 -2.63 -16.19 9.67
CA GLY A 4 -3.22 -16.67 10.91
C GLY A 4 -4.55 -17.35 10.65
N SER A 5 -5.64 -16.91 11.33
CA SER A 5 -7.00 -17.43 11.13
C SER A 5 -7.77 -16.75 9.99
N ILE A 6 -7.22 -15.69 9.39
CA ILE A 6 -7.90 -14.85 8.39
C ILE A 6 -7.80 -15.53 7.03
N ASP A 7 -8.94 -15.92 6.45
CA ASP A 7 -9.00 -16.47 5.11
C ASP A 7 -9.21 -15.35 4.07
N LEU A 8 -8.29 -15.25 3.12
CA LEU A 8 -8.26 -14.22 2.09
C LEU A 8 -8.63 -14.75 0.69
N GLY A 9 -9.06 -16.02 0.62
CA GLY A 9 -9.46 -16.68 -0.62
C GLY A 9 -8.27 -17.04 -1.53
N GLU A 10 -8.55 -17.20 -2.82
CA GLU A 10 -7.58 -17.54 -3.84
C GLU A 10 -7.04 -16.28 -4.52
N ARG A 11 -5.74 -16.24 -4.80
CA ARG A 11 -5.05 -15.14 -5.49
C ARG A 11 -5.45 -13.76 -4.97
N PRO A 12 -5.37 -13.52 -3.64
CA PRO A 12 -5.80 -12.25 -3.08
C PRO A 12 -4.89 -11.10 -3.51
N VAL A 13 -5.50 -9.91 -3.65
CA VAL A 13 -4.83 -8.69 -4.09
C VAL A 13 -4.97 -7.60 -3.04
N PHE A 14 -3.84 -7.09 -2.56
CA PHE A 14 -3.75 -6.17 -1.43
C PHE A 14 -3.45 -4.74 -1.85
N LEU A 15 -3.99 -3.78 -1.12
CA LEU A 15 -3.55 -2.39 -1.19
C LEU A 15 -2.28 -2.20 -0.35
N ALA A 16 -1.19 -1.73 -0.95
CA ALA A 16 0.06 -1.45 -0.23
C ALA A 16 -0.08 -0.26 0.72
N PRO A 17 0.60 -0.27 1.88
CA PRO A 17 0.70 0.91 2.75
C PRO A 17 1.48 2.03 2.06
N MET A 18 0.89 3.23 2.00
CA MET A 18 1.49 4.41 1.37
C MET A 18 1.20 5.66 2.19
N GLU A 19 2.25 6.32 2.68
CA GLU A 19 2.14 7.56 3.46
C GLU A 19 1.44 8.65 2.68
N ASP A 20 0.54 9.37 3.34
CA ASP A 20 -0.35 10.39 2.80
C ASP A 20 -1.24 9.91 1.63
N VAL A 21 -1.47 8.62 1.45
CA VAL A 21 -2.30 8.03 0.39
C VAL A 21 -3.33 7.07 0.97
N THR A 22 -2.90 6.12 1.80
CA THR A 22 -3.78 5.06 2.30
C THR A 22 -4.49 5.46 3.59
N ASP A 23 -5.07 6.66 3.60
CA ASP A 23 -6.03 7.05 4.62
C ASP A 23 -7.32 6.21 4.55
N ILE A 24 -8.14 6.29 5.60
CA ILE A 24 -9.34 5.45 5.72
C ILE A 24 -10.29 5.60 4.51
N SER A 25 -10.45 6.81 3.97
CA SER A 25 -11.34 7.05 2.83
C SER A 25 -10.88 6.31 1.58
N PHE A 26 -9.57 6.36 1.31
CA PHE A 26 -8.99 5.67 0.17
C PHE A 26 -8.98 4.15 0.37
N ARG A 27 -8.70 3.66 1.58
CA ARG A 27 -8.76 2.21 1.88
C ARG A 27 -10.17 1.65 1.67
N LEU A 28 -11.20 2.33 2.20
CA LEU A 28 -12.61 1.96 1.99
C LEU A 28 -12.98 1.95 0.50
N MET A 29 -12.50 2.92 -0.27
CA MET A 29 -12.73 2.93 -1.71
C MET A 29 -12.07 1.75 -2.42
N CYS A 30 -10.82 1.44 -2.11
CA CYS A 30 -10.13 0.27 -2.67
C CYS A 30 -10.83 -1.05 -2.27
N LYS A 31 -11.37 -1.15 -1.05
CA LYS A 31 -12.17 -2.30 -0.60
C LYS A 31 -13.45 -2.45 -1.44
N ARG A 32 -14.17 -1.37 -1.69
CA ARG A 32 -15.37 -1.39 -2.57
C ARG A 32 -15.06 -1.84 -3.99
N PHE A 33 -13.85 -1.60 -4.46
CA PHE A 33 -13.37 -2.09 -5.77
C PHE A 33 -12.72 -3.47 -5.71
N GLY A 34 -12.73 -4.16 -4.56
CA GLY A 34 -12.32 -5.56 -4.46
C GLY A 34 -10.90 -5.80 -3.96
N ALA A 35 -10.24 -4.82 -3.32
CA ALA A 35 -9.03 -5.12 -2.57
C ALA A 35 -9.36 -6.11 -1.44
N ASP A 36 -8.68 -7.27 -1.43
CA ASP A 36 -8.96 -8.30 -0.44
C ASP A 36 -8.48 -7.90 0.97
N MET A 37 -7.40 -7.14 1.04
CA MET A 37 -6.85 -6.61 2.28
C MET A 37 -6.24 -5.22 2.07
N VAL A 38 -6.32 -4.38 3.08
CA VAL A 38 -5.75 -3.03 3.07
C VAL A 38 -4.84 -2.79 4.27
N TYR A 39 -3.94 -1.80 4.12
CA TYR A 39 -2.99 -1.39 5.15
C TYR A 39 -3.16 0.09 5.45
N THR A 40 -3.03 0.47 6.72
CA THR A 40 -2.98 1.89 7.10
C THR A 40 -1.71 2.55 6.55
N GLU A 41 -1.65 3.87 6.58
CA GLU A 41 -0.38 4.57 6.53
C GLU A 41 0.50 4.12 7.71
N PHE A 42 1.83 4.07 7.51
CA PHE A 42 2.72 3.60 8.57
C PHE A 42 2.83 4.60 9.73
N VAL A 43 2.88 4.07 10.93
CA VAL A 43 2.88 4.80 12.20
C VAL A 43 4.24 4.69 12.88
N SER A 44 4.82 5.83 13.29
CA SER A 44 6.06 5.83 14.06
C SER A 44 5.83 5.33 15.48
N SER A 45 6.56 4.29 15.91
CA SER A 45 6.50 3.80 17.30
C SER A 45 6.81 4.91 18.30
N ASP A 46 7.90 5.68 18.09
CA ASP A 46 8.29 6.79 18.96
C ASP A 46 7.22 7.89 19.07
N ALA A 47 6.49 8.16 17.97
CA ALA A 47 5.43 9.17 18.01
C ALA A 47 4.15 8.62 18.66
N LEU A 48 3.87 7.33 18.48
CA LEU A 48 2.69 6.69 19.05
C LEU A 48 2.76 6.61 20.57
N ILE A 49 3.88 6.15 21.13
CA ILE A 49 4.07 6.05 22.59
C ILE A 49 4.05 7.42 23.29
N ARG A 50 4.31 8.51 22.53
CA ARG A 50 4.22 9.90 23.04
C ARG A 50 2.82 10.51 22.83
N SER A 51 1.84 9.72 22.46
CA SER A 51 0.43 10.13 22.25
C SER A 51 0.27 11.31 21.28
N VAL A 52 1.04 11.33 20.19
CA VAL A 52 0.93 12.37 19.16
C VAL A 52 -0.41 12.20 18.42
N ASN A 53 -1.32 13.15 18.53
CA ASN A 53 -2.70 13.08 18.00
C ASN A 53 -2.78 12.64 16.51
N LYS A 54 -1.94 13.18 15.63
CA LYS A 54 -1.89 12.77 14.22
C LYS A 54 -1.55 11.29 14.03
N THR A 55 -0.74 10.75 14.93
CA THR A 55 -0.31 9.36 14.89
C THR A 55 -1.45 8.46 15.37
N GLN A 56 -2.17 8.85 16.41
CA GLN A 56 -3.34 8.13 16.90
C GLN A 56 -4.48 8.09 15.87
N GLN A 57 -4.70 9.17 15.12
CA GLN A 57 -5.71 9.19 14.05
C GLN A 57 -5.46 8.16 12.95
N LYS A 58 -4.21 7.75 12.71
CA LYS A 58 -3.86 6.71 11.73
C LYS A 58 -4.22 5.29 12.21
N LEU A 59 -4.51 5.11 13.49
CA LEU A 59 -4.98 3.84 14.04
C LEU A 59 -6.47 3.58 13.80
N ASN A 60 -7.22 4.59 13.34
CA ASN A 60 -8.65 4.43 13.07
C ASN A 60 -8.85 3.43 11.95
N VAL A 61 -9.59 2.37 12.26
CA VAL A 61 -10.01 1.33 11.34
C VAL A 61 -11.53 1.20 11.37
N SER A 62 -12.12 0.84 10.23
CA SER A 62 -13.56 0.61 10.09
C SER A 62 -13.84 -0.87 9.85
N ASP A 63 -15.01 -1.36 10.29
CA ASP A 63 -15.43 -2.72 9.99
C ASP A 63 -15.63 -2.94 8.48
N ASP A 64 -15.99 -1.92 7.73
CA ASP A 64 -16.17 -1.99 6.28
C ASP A 64 -14.86 -2.17 5.48
N GLU A 65 -13.70 -1.95 6.10
CA GLU A 65 -12.40 -2.14 5.44
C GLU A 65 -11.68 -3.44 5.81
N ARG A 66 -12.30 -4.26 6.67
CA ARG A 66 -11.70 -5.53 7.11
C ARG A 66 -11.60 -6.56 5.97
N PRO A 67 -10.55 -7.38 5.92
CA PRO A 67 -9.38 -7.37 6.82
C PRO A 67 -8.49 -6.15 6.60
N VAL A 68 -8.00 -5.56 7.70
CA VAL A 68 -7.13 -4.38 7.70
C VAL A 68 -5.92 -4.58 8.60
N ALA A 69 -4.74 -4.19 8.11
CA ALA A 69 -3.51 -4.17 8.90
C ALA A 69 -3.14 -2.74 9.33
N ILE A 70 -2.79 -2.58 10.60
CA ILE A 70 -2.05 -1.38 11.06
C ILE A 70 -0.57 -1.62 10.86
N GLN A 71 0.11 -0.69 10.18
CA GLN A 71 1.54 -0.78 9.94
C GLN A 71 2.33 0.17 10.85
N ILE A 72 3.31 -0.36 11.59
CA ILE A 72 4.21 0.41 12.47
C ILE A 72 5.66 0.38 11.96
N TYR A 73 6.45 1.39 12.32
CA TYR A 73 7.89 1.42 12.09
C TYR A 73 8.63 2.06 13.24
N GLY A 74 9.85 1.60 13.48
CA GLY A 74 10.74 2.11 14.52
C GLY A 74 12.12 1.48 14.38
N LYS A 75 12.98 1.73 15.38
CA LYS A 75 14.35 1.21 15.45
C LYS A 75 14.76 0.80 16.86
N ASP A 76 13.87 0.92 17.81
CA ASP A 76 14.08 0.58 19.21
C ASP A 76 13.10 -0.50 19.63
N VAL A 77 13.59 -1.55 20.30
CA VAL A 77 12.80 -2.72 20.67
C VAL A 77 11.65 -2.34 21.59
N ALA A 78 11.94 -1.58 22.65
CA ALA A 78 10.95 -1.24 23.66
C ALA A 78 9.82 -0.37 23.09
N SER A 79 10.15 0.62 22.25
CA SER A 79 9.17 1.48 21.61
C SER A 79 8.32 0.72 20.58
N MET A 80 8.89 -0.26 19.88
CA MET A 80 8.16 -1.08 18.93
C MET A 80 7.20 -2.05 19.62
N VAL A 81 7.60 -2.65 20.73
CA VAL A 81 6.76 -3.51 21.56
C VAL A 81 5.57 -2.74 22.13
N GLU A 82 5.82 -1.57 22.71
CA GLU A 82 4.75 -0.74 23.28
C GLU A 82 3.79 -0.22 22.20
N ALA A 83 4.33 0.23 21.05
CA ALA A 83 3.51 0.63 19.92
C ALA A 83 2.65 -0.54 19.38
N ALA A 84 3.17 -1.76 19.38
CA ALA A 84 2.43 -2.94 18.95
C ALA A 84 1.21 -3.20 19.86
N ARG A 85 1.37 -3.08 21.18
CA ARG A 85 0.26 -3.22 22.16
C ARG A 85 -0.81 -2.15 21.96
N ILE A 86 -0.39 -0.89 21.79
CA ILE A 86 -1.31 0.23 21.52
C ILE A 86 -2.08 -0.03 20.20
N CYS A 87 -1.42 -0.57 19.16
CA CYS A 87 -2.08 -0.91 17.91
C CYS A 87 -3.06 -2.06 18.05
N GLU A 88 -2.77 -3.07 18.89
CA GLU A 88 -3.70 -4.18 19.16
C GLU A 88 -4.99 -3.69 19.82
N GLU A 89 -4.90 -2.67 20.70
CA GLU A 89 -6.10 -2.04 21.33
C GLU A 89 -7.04 -1.39 20.29
N ALA A 90 -6.49 -0.91 19.16
CA ALA A 90 -7.28 -0.40 18.04
C ALA A 90 -7.97 -1.51 17.22
N ARG A 91 -7.75 -2.78 17.56
CA ARG A 91 -8.38 -3.97 16.98
C ARG A 91 -8.24 -4.11 15.45
N PRO A 92 -7.04 -3.95 14.87
CA PRO A 92 -6.83 -4.38 13.51
C PRO A 92 -6.90 -5.91 13.41
N ASP A 93 -7.02 -6.42 12.19
CA ASP A 93 -6.94 -7.87 11.96
C ASP A 93 -5.49 -8.36 11.97
N ILE A 94 -4.55 -7.50 11.61
CA ILE A 94 -3.11 -7.80 11.49
C ILE A 94 -2.30 -6.59 11.97
N LEU A 95 -1.18 -6.85 12.61
CA LEU A 95 -0.12 -5.87 12.84
C LEU A 95 1.00 -6.08 11.83
N ASP A 96 1.39 -5.05 11.07
CA ASP A 96 2.46 -5.14 10.09
C ASP A 96 3.67 -4.29 10.49
N ILE A 97 4.87 -4.82 10.31
CA ILE A 97 6.13 -4.11 10.60
C ILE A 97 6.74 -3.62 9.29
N ASN A 98 6.98 -2.30 9.21
CA ASN A 98 7.61 -1.68 8.06
C ASN A 98 9.14 -1.70 8.17
N PHE A 99 9.77 -2.55 7.37
CA PHE A 99 11.21 -2.54 7.09
C PHE A 99 11.51 -2.20 5.62
N GLY A 100 10.56 -1.54 4.94
CA GLY A 100 10.66 -1.26 3.50
C GLY A 100 10.68 0.21 3.09
N CYS A 101 10.31 1.17 3.96
CA CYS A 101 10.27 2.60 3.62
C CYS A 101 11.69 3.16 3.38
N PRO A 102 12.03 3.62 2.15
CA PRO A 102 13.38 4.08 1.80
C PRO A 102 13.58 5.57 2.05
N VAL A 103 12.54 6.31 2.41
CA VAL A 103 12.57 7.77 2.53
C VAL A 103 13.61 8.22 3.56
N LYS A 104 14.44 9.20 3.20
CA LYS A 104 15.58 9.65 4.00
C LYS A 104 15.24 9.96 5.47
N LYS A 105 14.09 10.59 5.74
CA LYS A 105 13.66 10.92 7.10
C LYS A 105 13.31 9.69 7.96
N VAL A 106 13.09 8.52 7.36
CA VAL A 106 12.87 7.23 8.04
C VAL A 106 14.13 6.37 7.96
N ALA A 107 14.55 6.00 6.76
CA ALA A 107 15.67 5.09 6.54
C ALA A 107 17.04 5.71 6.94
N GLY A 108 17.19 7.02 6.81
CA GLY A 108 18.37 7.74 7.26
C GLY A 108 18.56 7.76 8.80
N LYS A 109 17.48 7.53 9.54
CA LYS A 109 17.48 7.40 11.00
C LYS A 109 17.59 5.95 11.49
N GLY A 110 17.77 4.99 10.57
CA GLY A 110 17.91 3.56 10.89
C GLY A 110 16.60 2.78 10.99
N ALA A 111 15.44 3.40 10.73
CA ALA A 111 14.13 2.74 10.71
C ALA A 111 13.69 2.36 9.29
N GLY A 112 12.57 1.68 9.12
CA GLY A 112 12.10 1.24 7.82
C GLY A 112 13.17 0.45 7.05
N ALA A 113 13.42 0.77 5.78
CA ALA A 113 14.48 0.11 5.00
C ALA A 113 15.91 0.40 5.50
N GLY A 114 16.09 1.32 6.46
CA GLY A 114 17.36 1.53 7.15
C GLY A 114 17.77 0.33 8.00
N MET A 115 16.81 -0.46 8.49
CA MET A 115 17.03 -1.67 9.28
C MET A 115 17.75 -2.78 8.49
N LEU A 116 17.71 -2.77 7.16
CA LEU A 116 18.49 -3.70 6.32
C LEU A 116 20.01 -3.59 6.51
N ARG A 117 20.48 -2.58 7.23
CA ARG A 117 21.89 -2.45 7.66
C ARG A 117 22.19 -3.08 9.01
N ASN A 118 21.15 -3.48 9.75
CA ASN A 118 21.28 -4.08 11.08
C ASN A 118 20.27 -5.22 11.24
N ILE A 119 20.54 -6.34 10.54
CA ILE A 119 19.67 -7.52 10.53
C ILE A 119 19.48 -8.09 11.95
N PRO A 120 20.51 -8.19 12.82
CA PRO A 120 20.29 -8.68 14.17
C PRO A 120 19.23 -7.90 14.95
N LEU A 121 19.26 -6.57 14.89
CA LEU A 121 18.26 -5.71 15.54
C LEU A 121 16.88 -5.84 14.87
N MET A 122 16.82 -5.97 13.53
CA MET A 122 15.57 -6.23 12.80
C MET A 122 14.89 -7.49 13.33
N LEU A 123 15.63 -8.58 13.48
CA LEU A 123 15.13 -9.86 13.97
C LEU A 123 14.73 -9.80 15.45
N GLU A 124 15.51 -9.09 16.27
CA GLU A 124 15.18 -8.86 17.69
C GLU A 124 13.84 -8.11 17.82
N ILE A 125 13.68 -6.97 17.14
CA ILE A 125 12.43 -6.21 17.11
C ILE A 125 11.26 -7.10 16.66
N THR A 126 11.44 -7.85 15.58
CA THR A 126 10.38 -8.72 15.03
C THR A 126 9.95 -9.76 16.06
N ARG A 127 10.91 -10.43 16.69
CA ARG A 127 10.62 -11.49 17.68
C ARG A 127 9.92 -10.94 18.92
N GLU A 128 10.36 -9.79 19.41
CA GLU A 128 9.75 -9.19 20.61
C GLU A 128 8.37 -8.60 20.33
N VAL A 129 8.13 -8.04 19.14
CA VAL A 129 6.79 -7.62 18.70
C VAL A 129 5.85 -8.81 18.57
N VAL A 130 6.29 -9.91 17.92
CA VAL A 130 5.48 -11.14 17.80
C VAL A 130 5.07 -11.70 19.16
N LYS A 131 5.95 -11.68 20.15
CA LYS A 131 5.65 -12.14 21.52
C LYS A 131 4.70 -11.19 22.27
N ALA A 132 4.64 -9.93 21.88
CA ALA A 132 3.95 -8.89 22.66
C ALA A 132 2.45 -8.77 22.35
N VAL A 133 1.97 -9.33 21.24
CA VAL A 133 0.58 -9.24 20.77
C VAL A 133 0.00 -10.61 20.44
N ASN A 134 -1.34 -10.72 20.44
CA ASN A 134 -2.04 -11.97 20.14
C ASN A 134 -2.53 -12.04 18.68
N ILE A 135 -2.58 -10.90 17.99
CA ILE A 135 -2.97 -10.84 16.58
C ILE A 135 -1.79 -11.25 15.66
N PRO A 136 -2.06 -11.74 14.44
CA PRO A 136 -1.01 -12.08 13.49
C PRO A 136 -0.09 -10.88 13.22
N VAL A 137 1.22 -11.10 13.27
CA VAL A 137 2.23 -10.11 12.90
C VAL A 137 2.78 -10.44 11.52
N THR A 138 2.86 -9.45 10.64
CA THR A 138 3.47 -9.56 9.31
C THR A 138 4.63 -8.57 9.18
N VAL A 139 5.47 -8.79 8.18
CA VAL A 139 6.59 -7.90 7.85
C VAL A 139 6.52 -7.47 6.40
N LYS A 140 6.75 -6.18 6.14
CA LYS A 140 6.95 -5.67 4.79
C LYS A 140 8.35 -5.11 4.61
N THR A 141 9.13 -5.67 3.67
CA THR A 141 10.53 -5.32 3.45
C THR A 141 10.88 -5.18 1.96
N ARG A 142 12.17 -5.05 1.66
CA ARG A 142 12.77 -4.95 0.32
C ARG A 142 13.81 -6.04 0.10
N LEU A 143 14.36 -6.13 -1.13
CA LEU A 143 15.36 -7.13 -1.51
C LEU A 143 16.67 -7.02 -0.72
N GLY A 144 16.98 -5.84 -0.20
CA GLY A 144 18.22 -5.57 0.50
C GLY A 144 18.58 -4.08 0.51
N GLY A 145 19.80 -3.76 0.93
CA GLY A 145 20.32 -2.40 1.03
C GLY A 145 20.57 -1.74 -0.33
N ASP A 146 21.26 -2.45 -1.20
CA ASP A 146 21.69 -2.02 -2.54
C ASP A 146 21.90 -3.23 -3.46
N ALA A 147 22.51 -3.03 -4.63
CA ALA A 147 22.69 -4.08 -5.64
C ALA A 147 23.61 -5.22 -5.16
N ASP A 148 24.61 -4.88 -4.35
CA ASP A 148 25.62 -5.83 -3.87
C ASP A 148 25.17 -6.53 -2.57
N ASN A 149 24.14 -6.02 -1.93
CA ASN A 149 23.62 -6.52 -0.65
C ASN A 149 22.12 -6.84 -0.71
N ARG A 150 21.78 -7.88 -1.49
CA ARG A 150 20.42 -8.40 -1.67
C ARG A 150 20.22 -9.63 -0.76
N VAL A 151 19.87 -9.38 0.47
CA VAL A 151 19.83 -10.39 1.54
C VAL A 151 18.50 -11.11 1.68
N ILE A 152 17.48 -10.79 0.85
CA ILE A 152 16.10 -11.19 1.10
C ILE A 152 15.89 -12.70 1.21
N VAL A 153 16.61 -13.52 0.44
CA VAL A 153 16.39 -14.98 0.45
C VAL A 153 16.74 -15.56 1.82
N ASP A 154 17.90 -15.24 2.36
CA ASP A 154 18.33 -15.71 3.69
C ASP A 154 17.56 -14.99 4.82
N LEU A 155 17.26 -13.71 4.63
CA LEU A 155 16.51 -12.90 5.59
C LEU A 155 15.07 -13.39 5.78
N ALA A 156 14.44 -13.89 4.72
CA ALA A 156 13.07 -14.39 4.76
C ALA A 156 12.92 -15.57 5.74
N GLU A 157 13.85 -16.53 5.70
CA GLU A 157 13.86 -17.65 6.64
C GLU A 157 14.01 -17.15 8.09
N GLN A 158 14.94 -16.23 8.33
CA GLN A 158 15.20 -15.69 9.66
C GLN A 158 13.98 -14.91 10.21
N LEU A 159 13.27 -14.17 9.36
CA LEU A 159 12.03 -13.48 9.73
C LEU A 159 10.91 -14.47 10.04
N GLN A 160 10.75 -15.52 9.24
CA GLN A 160 9.82 -16.62 9.53
C GLN A 160 10.11 -17.24 10.90
N ASP A 161 11.38 -17.51 11.21
CA ASP A 161 11.82 -18.09 12.48
C ASP A 161 11.55 -17.14 13.68
N CYS A 162 11.31 -15.86 13.44
CA CYS A 162 10.81 -14.95 14.46
C CYS A 162 9.32 -15.13 14.78
N GLY A 163 8.57 -15.90 13.97
CA GLY A 163 7.15 -16.20 14.17
C GLY A 163 6.19 -15.27 13.44
N ILE A 164 6.62 -14.58 12.39
CA ILE A 164 5.70 -13.77 11.57
C ILE A 164 4.72 -14.66 10.79
N ALA A 165 3.50 -14.16 10.55
CA ALA A 165 2.44 -14.89 9.87
C ALA A 165 2.45 -14.75 8.34
N ALA A 166 3.13 -13.76 7.78
CA ALA A 166 3.35 -13.56 6.33
C ALA A 166 4.47 -12.55 6.07
N LEU A 167 5.05 -12.59 4.88
CA LEU A 167 6.12 -11.69 4.45
C LEU A 167 5.77 -11.01 3.13
N SER A 168 5.74 -9.65 3.13
CA SER A 168 5.58 -8.84 1.91
C SER A 168 6.93 -8.32 1.43
N ILE A 169 7.26 -8.56 0.16
CA ILE A 169 8.56 -8.20 -0.41
C ILE A 169 8.38 -7.25 -1.59
N HIS A 170 8.95 -6.03 -1.48
CA HIS A 170 9.05 -5.13 -2.62
C HIS A 170 10.29 -5.48 -3.44
N GLY A 171 10.11 -5.75 -4.75
CA GLY A 171 11.15 -6.18 -5.69
C GLY A 171 12.21 -5.10 -6.02
N ARG A 172 12.52 -4.20 -5.09
CA ARG A 172 13.59 -3.19 -5.20
C ARG A 172 14.43 -3.17 -3.93
N THR A 173 15.70 -2.78 -4.08
CA THR A 173 16.56 -2.48 -2.93
C THR A 173 16.20 -1.12 -2.31
N ARG A 174 16.73 -0.83 -1.12
CA ARG A 174 16.59 0.48 -0.47
C ARG A 174 17.20 1.58 -1.34
N ALA A 175 18.38 1.34 -1.92
CA ALA A 175 19.09 2.32 -2.74
C ALA A 175 18.35 2.69 -4.03
N GLN A 176 17.67 1.75 -4.66
CA GLN A 176 16.83 2.01 -5.85
C GLN A 176 15.66 2.94 -5.55
N MET A 177 15.18 3.00 -4.31
CA MET A 177 13.94 3.69 -3.98
C MET A 177 12.76 3.27 -4.89
N TYR A 178 12.51 4.01 -5.98
CA TYR A 178 11.47 3.75 -6.98
C TYR A 178 12.00 3.76 -8.41
N THR A 179 13.33 3.85 -8.59
CA THR A 179 13.97 3.86 -9.91
C THR A 179 14.19 2.44 -10.44
N GLY A 180 14.36 2.33 -11.76
CA GLY A 180 14.49 1.04 -12.44
C GLY A 180 13.22 0.19 -12.34
N GLU A 181 13.33 -1.09 -12.58
CA GLU A 181 12.26 -2.07 -12.51
C GLU A 181 12.32 -2.90 -11.22
N ALA A 182 11.16 -3.39 -10.78
CA ALA A 182 11.09 -4.32 -9.66
C ALA A 182 11.55 -5.71 -10.10
N ASP A 183 12.55 -6.24 -9.42
CA ASP A 183 13.07 -7.58 -9.63
C ASP A 183 12.22 -8.60 -8.83
N TRP A 184 11.42 -9.37 -9.54
CA TRP A 184 10.58 -10.40 -8.95
C TRP A 184 11.28 -11.77 -8.82
N THR A 185 12.44 -11.94 -9.43
CA THR A 185 13.17 -13.24 -9.40
C THR A 185 13.52 -13.66 -7.97
N LEU A 186 13.96 -12.69 -7.15
CA LEU A 186 14.27 -12.97 -5.73
C LEU A 186 13.01 -13.18 -4.88
N ILE A 187 11.87 -12.57 -5.24
CA ILE A 187 10.59 -12.85 -4.59
C ILE A 187 10.18 -14.30 -4.89
N GLY A 188 10.30 -14.73 -6.16
CA GLY A 188 10.08 -16.12 -6.57
C GLY A 188 11.05 -17.10 -5.89
N ALA A 189 12.33 -16.71 -5.74
CA ALA A 189 13.30 -17.52 -5.02
C ALA A 189 12.92 -17.74 -3.56
N VAL A 190 12.44 -16.69 -2.86
CA VAL A 190 11.91 -16.84 -1.50
C VAL A 190 10.69 -17.75 -1.48
N LYS A 191 9.72 -17.54 -2.40
CA LYS A 191 8.50 -18.36 -2.44
C LYS A 191 8.78 -19.84 -2.70
N ASN A 192 9.73 -20.14 -3.58
CA ASN A 192 10.08 -21.51 -3.94
C ASN A 192 11.12 -22.16 -3.00
N ASN A 193 11.55 -21.45 -1.97
CA ASN A 193 12.42 -22.02 -0.96
C ASN A 193 11.62 -23.05 -0.10
N PRO A 194 12.04 -24.35 -0.07
CA PRO A 194 11.29 -25.40 0.64
C PRO A 194 11.19 -25.18 2.15
N ARG A 195 12.02 -24.33 2.73
CA ARG A 195 11.93 -23.95 4.15
C ARG A 195 10.85 -22.95 4.45
N MET A 196 10.37 -22.19 3.43
CA MET A 196 9.32 -21.20 3.64
C MET A 196 7.95 -21.85 3.79
N GLN A 197 7.32 -21.66 4.94
CA GLN A 197 6.00 -22.19 5.30
C GLN A 197 4.92 -21.10 5.39
N ILE A 198 5.33 -19.83 5.47
CA ILE A 198 4.41 -18.70 5.56
C ILE A 198 4.09 -18.12 4.18
N PRO A 199 2.93 -17.47 4.00
CA PRO A 199 2.58 -16.79 2.76
C PRO A 199 3.59 -15.71 2.37
N ILE A 200 3.91 -15.66 1.07
CA ILE A 200 4.77 -14.65 0.45
C ILE A 200 3.94 -13.73 -0.44
N ILE A 201 3.95 -12.44 -0.12
CA ILE A 201 3.24 -11.39 -0.84
C ILE A 201 4.23 -10.62 -1.73
N GLY A 202 4.05 -10.69 -3.04
CA GLY A 202 4.90 -9.96 -3.99
C GLY A 202 4.40 -8.53 -4.21
N ASN A 203 5.33 -7.58 -4.29
CA ASN A 203 5.03 -6.16 -4.53
C ASN A 203 6.05 -5.52 -5.47
N GLY A 204 5.60 -4.64 -6.35
CA GLY A 204 6.42 -3.83 -7.26
C GLY A 204 5.94 -3.89 -8.70
N ASP A 205 5.71 -2.71 -9.29
CA ASP A 205 5.38 -2.47 -10.70
C ASP A 205 4.19 -3.29 -11.25
N VAL A 206 3.22 -3.60 -10.40
CA VAL A 206 1.94 -4.19 -10.81
C VAL A 206 1.02 -3.06 -11.25
N THR A 207 0.94 -2.83 -12.56
CA THR A 207 0.26 -1.68 -13.16
C THR A 207 -0.97 -2.04 -13.98
N SER A 208 -1.21 -3.33 -14.24
CA SER A 208 -2.38 -3.83 -14.94
C SER A 208 -2.83 -5.19 -14.41
N ALA A 209 -4.00 -5.64 -14.87
CA ALA A 209 -4.57 -6.93 -14.52
C ALA A 209 -3.72 -8.09 -15.07
N GLU A 210 -3.24 -7.96 -16.30
CA GLU A 210 -2.39 -8.95 -16.98
C GLU A 210 -1.06 -9.12 -16.21
N ILE A 211 -0.41 -7.99 -15.84
CA ILE A 211 0.81 -8.04 -15.05
C ILE A 211 0.56 -8.72 -13.71
N CYS A 212 -0.57 -8.42 -13.05
CA CYS A 212 -0.92 -9.06 -11.79
C CYS A 212 -1.04 -10.58 -11.94
N LYS A 213 -1.76 -11.06 -12.96
CA LYS A 213 -1.88 -12.49 -13.26
C LYS A 213 -0.53 -13.11 -13.55
N GLN A 214 0.28 -12.49 -14.40
CA GLN A 214 1.64 -12.94 -14.72
C GLN A 214 2.50 -13.11 -13.45
N ARG A 215 2.42 -12.17 -12.48
CA ARG A 215 3.18 -12.28 -11.23
C ARG A 215 2.79 -13.50 -10.40
N PHE A 216 1.50 -13.86 -10.37
CA PHE A 216 1.07 -15.11 -9.74
C PHE A 216 1.61 -16.34 -10.47
N GLU A 217 1.54 -16.34 -11.80
CA GLU A 217 1.93 -17.50 -12.62
C GLU A 217 3.44 -17.72 -12.67
N ASP A 218 4.23 -16.66 -12.88
CA ASP A 218 5.69 -16.77 -13.05
C ASP A 218 6.41 -17.03 -11.73
N TYR A 219 5.91 -16.50 -10.61
CA TYR A 219 6.63 -16.52 -9.32
C TYR A 219 5.93 -17.32 -8.23
N GLY A 220 4.70 -17.77 -8.46
CA GLY A 220 3.95 -18.61 -7.53
C GLY A 220 3.60 -17.97 -6.19
N VAL A 221 3.68 -16.63 -6.07
CA VAL A 221 3.38 -15.91 -4.83
C VAL A 221 1.96 -16.16 -4.35
N ASP A 222 1.75 -16.09 -3.04
CA ASP A 222 0.44 -16.36 -2.42
C ASP A 222 -0.52 -15.17 -2.55
N ALA A 223 0.03 -13.96 -2.63
CA ALA A 223 -0.72 -12.71 -2.87
C ALA A 223 0.11 -11.71 -3.66
N VAL A 224 -0.57 -10.77 -4.32
CA VAL A 224 0.04 -9.63 -5.00
C VAL A 224 -0.41 -8.33 -4.33
N MET A 225 0.55 -7.43 -4.05
CA MET A 225 0.28 -6.15 -3.42
C MET A 225 0.46 -5.01 -4.42
N ILE A 226 -0.58 -4.20 -4.62
CA ILE A 226 -0.59 -3.06 -5.53
C ILE A 226 -0.39 -1.76 -4.73
N GLY A 227 0.59 -0.95 -5.14
CA GLY A 227 0.86 0.36 -4.56
C GLY A 227 0.50 1.48 -5.52
N ARG A 228 1.50 2.16 -6.08
CA ARG A 228 1.38 3.39 -6.87
C ARG A 228 0.34 3.34 -7.99
N ALA A 229 0.11 2.18 -8.59
CA ALA A 229 -0.87 2.02 -9.67
C ALA A 229 -2.33 2.22 -9.21
N SER A 230 -2.61 2.15 -7.91
CA SER A 230 -3.94 2.44 -7.35
C SER A 230 -4.19 3.93 -7.10
N ILE A 231 -3.14 4.77 -7.07
CA ILE A 231 -3.27 6.21 -6.78
C ILE A 231 -4.03 6.89 -7.91
N GLY A 232 -5.21 7.44 -7.60
CA GLY A 232 -6.13 8.00 -8.61
C GLY A 232 -6.72 6.95 -9.56
N ARG A 233 -6.61 5.66 -9.21
CA ARG A 233 -7.18 4.52 -9.94
C ARG A 233 -7.60 3.40 -8.98
N PRO A 234 -8.47 3.66 -7.98
CA PRO A 234 -8.88 2.61 -7.04
C PRO A 234 -9.59 1.44 -7.73
N TRP A 235 -10.20 1.66 -8.88
CA TRP A 235 -10.87 0.64 -9.70
C TRP A 235 -9.91 -0.40 -10.28
N ILE A 236 -8.59 -0.24 -10.18
CA ILE A 236 -7.61 -1.26 -10.60
C ILE A 236 -7.85 -2.60 -9.92
N PHE A 237 -8.36 -2.60 -8.68
CA PHE A 237 -8.68 -3.83 -7.97
C PHE A 237 -9.84 -4.57 -8.63
N ARG A 238 -10.89 -3.87 -9.11
CA ARG A 238 -12.00 -4.46 -9.85
C ARG A 238 -11.52 -5.06 -11.17
N GLU A 239 -10.67 -4.34 -11.90
CA GLU A 239 -10.08 -4.82 -13.16
C GLU A 239 -9.27 -6.09 -12.94
N VAL A 240 -8.40 -6.09 -11.92
CA VAL A 240 -7.56 -7.24 -11.58
C VAL A 240 -8.39 -8.43 -11.12
N LYS A 241 -9.36 -8.25 -10.22
CA LYS A 241 -10.22 -9.35 -9.73
C LYS A 241 -11.02 -9.99 -10.85
N HIS A 242 -11.58 -9.18 -11.75
CA HIS A 242 -12.30 -9.70 -12.92
C HIS A 242 -11.37 -10.54 -13.80
N TYR A 243 -10.20 -10.01 -14.15
CA TYR A 243 -9.25 -10.71 -15.03
C TYR A 243 -8.70 -12.01 -14.40
N LEU A 244 -8.43 -12.01 -13.09
CA LEU A 244 -7.97 -13.22 -12.39
C LEU A 244 -9.05 -14.31 -12.36
N THR A 245 -10.33 -13.93 -12.40
CA THR A 245 -11.46 -14.86 -12.35
C THR A 245 -11.86 -15.36 -13.73
N THR A 246 -11.90 -14.47 -14.74
CA THR A 246 -12.44 -14.78 -16.07
C THR A 246 -11.38 -14.99 -17.15
N GLY A 247 -10.20 -14.41 -16.98
CA GLY A 247 -9.16 -14.30 -18.01
C GLY A 247 -9.44 -13.21 -19.04
N GLU A 248 -10.51 -12.44 -18.89
CA GLU A 248 -10.92 -11.39 -19.80
C GLU A 248 -10.78 -10.01 -19.18
N LEU A 249 -10.40 -9.02 -19.98
CA LEU A 249 -10.36 -7.62 -19.53
C LEU A 249 -11.78 -7.09 -19.38
N LEU A 250 -12.00 -6.30 -18.32
CA LEU A 250 -13.24 -5.55 -18.19
C LEU A 250 -13.40 -4.56 -19.35
N PRO A 251 -14.60 -4.44 -19.93
CA PRO A 251 -14.93 -3.34 -20.82
C PRO A 251 -14.64 -1.98 -20.12
N GLN A 252 -14.25 -1.00 -20.90
CA GLN A 252 -14.08 0.34 -20.38
C GLN A 252 -15.43 0.91 -19.98
N GLU A 253 -15.49 1.49 -18.80
CA GLU A 253 -16.64 2.27 -18.35
C GLU A 253 -16.66 3.63 -19.07
N PRO A 254 -17.81 4.33 -19.13
CA PRO A 254 -17.88 5.69 -19.61
C PRO A 254 -16.93 6.63 -18.86
N PHE A 255 -16.44 7.67 -19.52
CA PHE A 255 -15.53 8.64 -18.90
C PHE A 255 -16.14 9.29 -17.65
N SER A 256 -17.44 9.58 -17.68
CA SER A 256 -18.22 10.11 -16.55
C SER A 256 -18.12 9.22 -15.30
N TRP A 257 -18.18 7.89 -15.46
CA TRP A 257 -18.07 6.95 -14.36
C TRP A 257 -16.73 7.10 -13.59
N TYR A 258 -15.60 7.18 -14.31
CA TYR A 258 -14.29 7.39 -13.70
C TYR A 258 -14.17 8.76 -13.04
N LEU A 259 -14.74 9.79 -13.69
CA LEU A 259 -14.74 11.15 -13.20
C LEU A 259 -15.51 11.26 -11.88
N ASP A 260 -16.64 10.57 -11.76
CA ASP A 260 -17.46 10.57 -10.55
C ASP A 260 -16.77 9.87 -9.37
N ILE A 261 -15.96 8.83 -9.64
CA ILE A 261 -15.11 8.21 -8.61
C ILE A 261 -14.08 9.23 -8.09
N LEU A 262 -13.43 9.98 -8.97
CA LEU A 262 -12.47 11.02 -8.56
C LEU A 262 -13.14 12.13 -7.77
N LYS A 263 -14.33 12.59 -8.17
CA LYS A 263 -15.11 13.56 -7.41
C LYS A 263 -15.47 13.04 -6.03
N LYS A 264 -15.90 11.78 -5.93
CA LYS A 264 -16.19 11.16 -4.65
C LYS A 264 -14.96 11.07 -3.74
N GLN A 265 -13.78 10.84 -4.30
CA GLN A 265 -12.53 10.93 -3.52
C GLN A 265 -12.29 12.35 -2.98
N VAL A 266 -12.58 13.39 -3.79
CA VAL A 266 -12.48 14.80 -3.34
C VAL A 266 -13.42 15.04 -2.17
N GLU A 267 -14.70 14.68 -2.31
CA GLU A 267 -15.73 14.85 -1.27
C GLU A 267 -15.33 14.19 0.04
N GLN A 268 -14.90 12.92 -0.01
CA GLN A 268 -14.46 12.17 1.17
C GLN A 268 -13.22 12.77 1.82
N SER A 269 -12.28 13.30 1.03
CA SER A 269 -11.10 13.97 1.54
C SER A 269 -11.43 15.26 2.27
N VAL A 270 -12.36 16.03 1.73
CA VAL A 270 -12.85 17.30 2.32
C VAL A 270 -13.66 17.03 3.58
N GLU A 271 -14.56 16.06 3.56
CA GLU A 271 -15.35 15.68 4.73
C GLU A 271 -14.45 15.26 5.90
N ARG A 272 -13.38 14.51 5.62
CA ARG A 272 -12.45 14.03 6.65
C ARG A 272 -11.52 15.11 7.21
N LEU A 273 -11.09 16.07 6.41
CA LEU A 273 -10.03 17.02 6.77
C LEU A 273 -10.53 18.45 6.99
N ASP A 274 -11.21 19.01 6.08
CA ASP A 274 -11.81 20.28 5.73
C ASP A 274 -11.53 20.59 4.25
N GLU A 275 -12.17 21.63 3.70
CA GLU A 275 -12.08 21.93 2.26
C GLU A 275 -10.63 22.16 1.82
N ARG A 276 -9.92 23.07 2.48
CA ARG A 276 -8.54 23.42 2.09
C ARG A 276 -7.58 22.26 2.19
N ARG A 277 -7.57 21.54 3.31
CA ARG A 277 -6.68 20.41 3.53
C ARG A 277 -7.06 19.22 2.66
N GLY A 278 -8.36 18.98 2.48
CA GLY A 278 -8.89 17.92 1.63
C GLY A 278 -8.48 18.09 0.17
N ILE A 279 -8.62 19.30 -0.39
CA ILE A 279 -8.16 19.61 -1.75
C ILE A 279 -6.65 19.46 -1.89
N LEU A 280 -5.88 19.95 -0.94
CA LEU A 280 -4.42 19.76 -0.97
C LEU A 280 -4.02 18.27 -0.93
N HIS A 281 -4.72 17.48 -0.14
CA HIS A 281 -4.48 16.06 0.01
C HIS A 281 -4.78 15.28 -1.28
N ILE A 282 -5.93 15.56 -1.91
CA ILE A 282 -6.38 14.84 -3.11
C ILE A 282 -5.56 15.14 -4.37
N ARG A 283 -4.81 16.25 -4.41
CA ARG A 283 -4.00 16.65 -5.57
C ARG A 283 -3.09 15.54 -6.09
N ARG A 284 -2.55 14.68 -5.21
CA ARG A 284 -1.72 13.55 -5.64
C ARG A 284 -2.49 12.50 -6.43
N HIS A 285 -3.75 12.24 -6.06
CA HIS A 285 -4.63 11.33 -6.80
C HIS A 285 -5.00 11.91 -8.16
N LEU A 286 -5.37 13.19 -8.21
CA LEU A 286 -5.67 13.91 -9.45
C LEU A 286 -4.44 14.02 -10.37
N ALA A 287 -3.24 14.13 -9.80
CA ALA A 287 -2.00 14.16 -10.56
C ALA A 287 -1.59 12.80 -11.13
N ALA A 288 -1.89 11.72 -10.41
CA ALA A 288 -1.47 10.37 -10.75
C ALA A 288 -2.47 9.58 -11.60
N THR A 289 -3.76 9.99 -11.60
CA THR A 289 -4.80 9.24 -12.32
C THR A 289 -4.45 9.05 -13.80
N PRO A 290 -4.64 7.82 -14.34
CA PRO A 290 -4.47 7.58 -15.76
C PRO A 290 -5.60 8.14 -16.62
N LEU A 291 -6.74 8.54 -16.01
CA LEU A 291 -7.95 8.99 -16.71
C LEU A 291 -7.69 10.10 -17.73
N PHE A 292 -6.77 11.00 -17.41
CA PHE A 292 -6.45 12.15 -18.25
C PHE A 292 -5.22 11.93 -19.16
N LYS A 293 -4.66 10.73 -19.12
CA LYS A 293 -3.49 10.39 -19.93
C LYS A 293 -3.90 10.22 -21.40
N GLY A 294 -3.17 10.89 -22.30
CA GLY A 294 -3.42 10.84 -23.73
C GLY A 294 -4.42 11.91 -24.24
N ILE A 295 -5.04 12.71 -23.37
CA ILE A 295 -5.84 13.85 -23.81
C ILE A 295 -4.90 14.95 -24.31
N THR A 296 -5.05 15.31 -25.60
CA THR A 296 -4.25 16.37 -26.24
C THR A 296 -4.47 17.69 -25.54
N ASP A 297 -3.40 18.49 -25.36
CA ASP A 297 -3.43 19.84 -24.77
C ASP A 297 -4.00 19.93 -23.33
N PHE A 298 -4.04 18.81 -22.60
CA PHE A 298 -4.60 18.73 -21.24
C PHE A 298 -3.78 19.48 -20.18
N LYS A 299 -2.54 19.89 -20.49
CA LYS A 299 -1.60 20.47 -19.50
C LYS A 299 -2.18 21.64 -18.71
N GLN A 300 -2.84 22.59 -19.37
CA GLN A 300 -3.41 23.76 -18.69
C GLN A 300 -4.58 23.39 -17.79
N THR A 301 -5.47 22.50 -18.24
CA THR A 301 -6.58 22.00 -17.41
C THR A 301 -6.07 21.23 -16.19
N ARG A 302 -5.03 20.40 -16.36
CA ARG A 302 -4.37 19.72 -15.23
C ARG A 302 -3.80 20.72 -14.21
N ILE A 303 -3.13 21.78 -14.67
CA ILE A 303 -2.60 22.82 -13.79
C ILE A 303 -3.74 23.51 -13.05
N ALA A 304 -4.84 23.87 -13.73
CA ALA A 304 -6.00 24.48 -13.12
C ALA A 304 -6.62 23.58 -12.03
N MET A 305 -6.86 22.29 -12.32
CA MET A 305 -7.34 21.32 -11.34
C MET A 305 -6.45 21.23 -10.10
N LEU A 306 -5.11 21.19 -10.30
CA LEU A 306 -4.17 21.08 -9.19
C LEU A 306 -3.96 22.38 -8.41
N ARG A 307 -4.46 23.52 -8.93
CA ARG A 307 -4.42 24.82 -8.27
C ARG A 307 -5.75 25.22 -7.66
N ALA A 308 -6.85 24.58 -8.02
CA ALA A 308 -8.16 24.84 -7.45
C ALA A 308 -8.09 24.89 -5.90
N GLU A 309 -8.77 25.85 -5.30
CA GLU A 309 -8.77 26.09 -3.86
C GLU A 309 -10.09 25.70 -3.20
N THR A 310 -11.16 25.58 -3.99
CA THR A 310 -12.49 25.15 -3.53
C THR A 310 -12.98 23.93 -4.29
N VAL A 311 -13.89 23.16 -3.67
CA VAL A 311 -14.54 21.99 -4.31
C VAL A 311 -15.33 22.43 -5.54
N ASN A 312 -16.06 23.56 -5.44
CA ASN A 312 -16.86 24.08 -6.53
C ASN A 312 -16.01 24.41 -7.76
N GLU A 313 -14.88 25.13 -7.57
CA GLU A 313 -13.93 25.43 -8.64
C GLU A 313 -13.38 24.16 -9.28
N LEU A 314 -12.95 23.21 -8.45
CA LEU A 314 -12.39 21.93 -8.93
C LEU A 314 -13.44 21.15 -9.73
N PHE A 315 -14.67 21.05 -9.24
CA PHE A 315 -15.74 20.31 -9.91
C PHE A 315 -16.22 21.00 -11.19
N GLU A 316 -16.24 22.32 -11.24
CA GLU A 316 -16.53 23.06 -12.47
C GLU A 316 -15.50 22.74 -13.56
N ILE A 317 -14.21 22.75 -13.20
CA ILE A 317 -13.14 22.36 -14.14
C ILE A 317 -13.33 20.90 -14.59
N MET A 318 -13.56 19.96 -13.66
CA MET A 318 -13.72 18.55 -13.96
C MET A 318 -14.95 18.29 -14.86
N ASN A 319 -16.08 18.91 -14.58
CA ASN A 319 -17.32 18.76 -15.36
C ASN A 319 -17.19 19.28 -16.79
N ASN A 320 -16.34 20.28 -17.02
CA ASN A 320 -16.10 20.83 -18.35
C ASN A 320 -15.14 20.01 -19.23
N ILE A 321 -14.45 19.00 -18.66
CA ILE A 321 -13.45 18.21 -19.41
C ILE A 321 -14.06 17.50 -20.62
N PRO A 322 -15.18 16.73 -20.51
CA PRO A 322 -15.73 16.01 -21.66
C PRO A 322 -16.08 16.97 -22.82
N LYS A 323 -16.78 18.06 -22.51
CA LYS A 323 -17.17 19.07 -23.51
C LYS A 323 -15.95 19.76 -24.14
N LYS A 324 -14.95 20.15 -23.34
CA LYS A 324 -13.77 20.89 -23.81
C LYS A 324 -12.90 20.06 -24.73
N TYR A 325 -12.82 18.76 -24.49
CA TYR A 325 -11.90 17.87 -25.22
C TYR A 325 -12.62 16.89 -26.16
N GLY A 326 -13.94 17.05 -26.35
CA GLY A 326 -14.71 16.20 -27.26
C GLY A 326 -14.73 14.72 -26.88
N ILE A 327 -14.70 14.44 -25.56
CA ILE A 327 -14.75 13.07 -25.04
C ILE A 327 -16.21 12.62 -25.07
N SER A 328 -16.51 11.64 -25.93
CA SER A 328 -17.83 10.95 -25.95
C SER A 328 -17.95 10.02 -24.76
N GLU A 329 -19.17 9.89 -24.24
CA GLU A 329 -19.50 8.95 -23.16
C GLU A 329 -19.63 7.51 -23.66
#